data_53964277e536f129c71a17c487a52a65
#
_entry.id   53964277e536f129c71a17c487a52a65
#
_cell.length_a   1.000
_cell.length_b   1.000
_cell.length_c   1.000
_cell.angle_alpha   90.00
_cell.angle_beta   90.00
_cell.angle_gamma   90.00
#
_symmetry.space_group_name_H-M   'P 1'
#
loop_
_entity.id
_entity.type
_entity.pdbx_description
1 polymer ?
#
loop_
_entity_poly.entity_id
_entity_poly.type
_entity_poly.pdbx_seq_one_letter_code
_entity_poly.pdbx_strand_id
1 'polypeptide(L)'
;MMNKKIEAQYFLDQVNILDKVGITSMISVVFGYPIETPSTIKETFDMCLEARIYPSIGYLLPLPATGMYEYAKKNKFIIDENKYLDSITERQDLCLNMTEMSDEKVRSLIAEGAAELNEKLNIGLKKDNLLKTGGYNKHTQKKKLKKFKREDNSLILNYTEAEFEVELGAN
;
A
#
# COMPACT_ATOMS: atom_id res chain seq x y z
N MET A 1 -10.28 -6.28 15.71
CA MET A 1 -9.89 -6.31 14.29
C MET A 1 -10.87 -5.51 13.46
N MET A 2 -10.46 -4.97 12.32
CA MET A 2 -11.35 -4.20 11.44
C MET A 2 -12.46 -5.11 10.88
N ASN A 3 -13.72 -4.82 11.20
CA ASN A 3 -14.86 -5.61 10.73
C ASN A 3 -15.32 -5.13 9.33
N LYS A 4 -14.44 -5.21 8.34
CA LYS A 4 -14.74 -4.70 6.98
C LYS A 4 -15.52 -5.68 6.11
N LYS A 5 -15.63 -6.95 6.48
CA LYS A 5 -16.36 -8.00 5.74
C LYS A 5 -16.10 -7.97 4.22
N ILE A 6 -14.84 -7.74 3.83
CA ILE A 6 -14.45 -7.70 2.41
C ILE A 6 -14.01 -9.11 2.03
N GLU A 7 -14.62 -9.66 1.00
CA GLU A 7 -14.21 -10.92 0.39
C GLU A 7 -13.23 -10.63 -0.76
N ALA A 8 -12.19 -11.45 -0.91
CA ALA A 8 -11.17 -11.27 -1.92
C ALA A 8 -11.77 -11.25 -3.35
N GLN A 9 -12.71 -12.15 -3.64
CA GLN A 9 -13.37 -12.19 -4.95
C GLN A 9 -14.15 -10.91 -5.25
N TYR A 10 -14.88 -10.39 -4.27
CA TYR A 10 -15.60 -9.12 -4.45
C TYR A 10 -14.66 -7.95 -4.76
N PHE A 11 -13.49 -7.91 -4.10
CA PHE A 11 -12.46 -6.92 -4.40
C PHE A 11 -11.98 -7.02 -5.86
N LEU A 12 -11.65 -8.24 -6.32
CA LEU A 12 -11.19 -8.47 -7.69
C LEU A 12 -12.25 -8.09 -8.73
N ASP A 13 -13.50 -8.40 -8.46
CA ASP A 13 -14.62 -8.05 -9.34
C ASP A 13 -14.77 -6.52 -9.46
N GLN A 14 -14.66 -5.78 -8.34
CA GLN A 14 -14.71 -4.32 -8.37
C GLN A 14 -13.54 -3.71 -9.14
N VAL A 15 -12.31 -4.22 -8.95
CA VAL A 15 -11.14 -3.78 -9.73
C VAL A 15 -11.36 -4.02 -11.22
N ASN A 16 -11.88 -5.19 -11.60
CA ASN A 16 -12.16 -5.52 -12.99
C ASN A 16 -13.23 -4.62 -13.62
N ILE A 17 -14.25 -4.21 -12.85
CA ILE A 17 -15.26 -3.26 -13.30
C ILE A 17 -14.64 -1.88 -13.55
N LEU A 18 -13.85 -1.38 -12.60
CA LEU A 18 -13.17 -0.10 -12.73
C LEU A 18 -12.20 -0.09 -13.92
N ASP A 19 -11.47 -1.17 -14.10
CA ASP A 19 -10.57 -1.35 -15.23
C ASP A 19 -11.26 -1.28 -16.61
N LYS A 20 -12.45 -1.89 -16.72
CA LYS A 20 -13.23 -1.87 -17.97
C LYS A 20 -13.65 -0.47 -18.39
N VAL A 21 -13.90 0.41 -17.42
CA VAL A 21 -14.30 1.81 -17.67
C VAL A 21 -13.11 2.78 -17.61
N GLY A 22 -11.88 2.26 -17.50
CA GLY A 22 -10.67 3.08 -17.53
C GLY A 22 -10.35 3.82 -16.23
N ILE A 23 -11.04 3.51 -15.14
CA ILE A 23 -10.77 4.12 -13.83
C ILE A 23 -9.60 3.42 -13.15
N THR A 24 -8.62 4.21 -12.73
CA THR A 24 -7.42 3.71 -12.02
C THR A 24 -7.74 3.37 -10.58
N SER A 25 -7.52 2.11 -10.20
CA SER A 25 -7.64 1.65 -8.82
C SER A 25 -6.30 1.78 -8.10
N MET A 26 -6.33 2.33 -6.89
CA MET A 26 -5.19 2.34 -5.96
C MET A 26 -5.60 1.68 -4.66
N ILE A 27 -4.72 0.82 -4.13
CA ILE A 27 -4.97 0.12 -2.87
C ILE A 27 -3.82 0.32 -1.89
N SER A 28 -4.15 0.20 -0.62
CA SER A 28 -3.17 0.10 0.46
C SER A 28 -3.33 -1.23 1.14
N VAL A 29 -2.20 -1.91 1.39
CA VAL A 29 -2.13 -3.11 2.22
C VAL A 29 -1.39 -2.80 3.51
N VAL A 30 -1.83 -3.41 4.59
CA VAL A 30 -1.26 -3.21 5.92
C VAL A 30 -0.98 -4.56 6.51
N PHE A 31 0.27 -4.79 6.89
CA PHE A 31 0.77 -6.03 7.49
C PHE A 31 1.10 -5.85 8.98
N GLY A 32 1.21 -6.94 9.73
CA GLY A 32 1.54 -6.93 11.15
C GLY A 32 0.34 -7.17 12.08
N TYR A 33 -0.77 -7.67 11.56
CA TYR A 33 -1.91 -8.07 12.39
C TYR A 33 -1.60 -9.33 13.21
N PRO A 34 -2.17 -9.49 14.43
CA PRO A 34 -1.88 -10.63 15.32
C PRO A 34 -2.14 -12.01 14.72
N ILE A 35 -3.00 -12.08 13.72
CA ILE A 35 -3.38 -13.34 13.05
C ILE A 35 -2.59 -13.60 11.76
N GLU A 36 -1.66 -12.73 11.40
CA GLU A 36 -0.89 -12.91 10.18
C GLU A 36 0.11 -14.05 10.28
N THR A 37 0.21 -14.77 9.19
CA THR A 37 1.11 -15.88 8.97
C THR A 37 1.86 -15.67 7.64
N PRO A 38 2.94 -16.44 7.38
CA PRO A 38 3.59 -16.39 6.06
C PRO A 38 2.62 -16.65 4.89
N SER A 39 1.64 -17.54 5.09
CA SER A 39 0.61 -17.85 4.08
C SER A 39 -0.27 -16.64 3.79
N THR A 40 -0.82 -15.98 4.81
CA THR A 40 -1.73 -14.84 4.62
C THR A 40 -1.02 -13.62 4.02
N ILE A 41 0.27 -13.41 4.33
CA ILE A 41 1.09 -12.39 3.67
C ILE A 41 1.21 -12.72 2.18
N LYS A 42 1.53 -13.98 1.85
CA LYS A 42 1.63 -14.42 0.46
C LYS A 42 0.30 -14.26 -0.28
N GLU A 43 -0.82 -14.69 0.30
CA GLU A 43 -2.17 -14.55 -0.27
C GLU A 43 -2.49 -13.09 -0.60
N THR A 44 -2.08 -12.14 0.26
CA THR A 44 -2.25 -10.71 0.02
C THR A 44 -1.48 -10.25 -1.23
N PHE A 45 -0.23 -10.69 -1.41
CA PHE A 45 0.53 -10.36 -2.60
C PHE A 45 0.01 -11.07 -3.85
N ASP A 46 -0.43 -12.33 -3.75
CA ASP A 46 -1.05 -13.07 -4.85
C ASP A 46 -2.32 -12.34 -5.34
N MET A 47 -3.16 -11.85 -4.42
CA MET A 47 -4.33 -11.05 -4.76
C MET A 47 -3.95 -9.73 -5.46
N CYS A 48 -2.91 -9.05 -5.01
CA CYS A 48 -2.40 -7.85 -5.67
C CYS A 48 -1.89 -8.15 -7.09
N LEU A 49 -1.24 -9.29 -7.28
CA LEU A 49 -0.77 -9.75 -8.58
C LEU A 49 -1.92 -10.03 -9.53
N GLU A 50 -2.96 -10.74 -9.06
CA GLU A 50 -4.18 -11.02 -9.83
C GLU A 50 -4.91 -9.74 -10.22
N ALA A 51 -5.04 -8.81 -9.28
CA ALA A 51 -5.60 -7.48 -9.52
C ALA A 51 -4.71 -6.60 -10.42
N ARG A 52 -3.45 -7.00 -10.68
CA ARG A 52 -2.44 -6.21 -11.40
C ARG A 52 -2.19 -4.84 -10.80
N ILE A 53 -2.20 -4.77 -9.48
CA ILE A 53 -1.97 -3.53 -8.72
C ILE A 53 -0.75 -3.72 -7.84
N TYR A 54 0.23 -2.80 -7.94
CA TYR A 54 1.27 -2.68 -6.94
C TYR A 54 0.73 -1.78 -5.82
N PRO A 55 0.52 -2.31 -4.60
CA PRO A 55 -0.13 -1.57 -3.54
C PRO A 55 0.79 -0.55 -2.88
N SER A 56 0.21 0.38 -2.15
CA SER A 56 0.94 1.12 -1.14
C SER A 56 1.05 0.22 0.10
N ILE A 57 2.28 -0.14 0.46
CA ILE A 57 2.58 -1.10 1.53
C ILE A 57 2.84 -0.35 2.84
N GLY A 58 2.32 -0.85 3.95
CA GLY A 58 2.57 -0.34 5.28
C GLY A 58 2.45 -1.40 6.35
N TYR A 59 2.98 -1.10 7.53
CA TYR A 59 2.81 -1.90 8.73
C TYR A 59 1.66 -1.37 9.57
N LEU A 60 1.07 -2.26 10.36
CA LEU A 60 0.04 -1.88 11.31
C LEU A 60 0.63 -0.96 12.39
N LEU A 61 0.01 0.20 12.50
CA LEU A 61 0.38 1.19 13.49
C LEU A 61 -0.82 1.44 14.41
N PRO A 62 -0.87 0.78 15.58
CA PRO A 62 -1.92 1.02 16.57
C PRO A 62 -1.86 2.45 17.11
N LEU A 63 -2.80 3.28 16.71
CA LEU A 63 -2.88 4.67 17.16
C LEU A 63 -3.78 4.82 18.40
N PRO A 64 -3.48 5.73 19.34
CA PRO A 64 -4.31 5.99 20.48
C PRO A 64 -5.78 6.18 20.13
N ALA A 65 -6.67 5.75 21.01
CA ALA A 65 -8.12 5.76 20.86
C ALA A 65 -8.67 4.84 19.76
N THR A 66 -7.85 3.92 19.20
CA THR A 66 -8.33 2.87 18.29
C THR A 66 -8.48 1.53 19.01
N GLY A 67 -9.43 0.71 18.54
CA GLY A 67 -9.61 -0.65 19.09
C GLY A 67 -8.36 -1.52 18.99
N MET A 68 -7.50 -1.28 17.99
CA MET A 68 -6.24 -2.00 17.84
C MET A 68 -5.19 -1.56 18.88
N TYR A 69 -5.18 -0.29 19.23
CA TYR A 69 -4.32 0.21 20.30
C TYR A 69 -4.70 -0.39 21.66
N GLU A 70 -5.99 -0.40 21.98
CA GLU A 70 -6.49 -1.02 23.21
C GLU A 70 -6.22 -2.53 23.23
N TYR A 71 -6.36 -3.20 22.08
CA TYR A 71 -5.98 -4.59 21.94
C TYR A 71 -4.49 -4.81 22.22
N ALA A 72 -3.62 -3.99 21.65
CA ALA A 72 -2.17 -4.11 21.85
C ALA A 72 -1.76 -3.89 23.31
N LYS A 73 -2.39 -2.93 24.00
CA LYS A 73 -2.17 -2.71 25.46
C LYS A 73 -2.67 -3.90 26.26
N LYS A 74 -3.89 -4.35 26.04
CA LYS A 74 -4.52 -5.45 26.77
C LYS A 74 -3.71 -6.75 26.66
N ASN A 75 -3.14 -7.01 25.48
CA ASN A 75 -2.36 -8.22 25.21
C ASN A 75 -0.83 -8.02 25.42
N LYS A 76 -0.44 -6.92 26.05
CA LYS A 76 0.95 -6.61 26.43
C LYS A 76 1.94 -6.53 25.25
N PHE A 77 1.48 -6.23 24.06
CA PHE A 77 2.36 -5.83 22.96
C PHE A 77 2.93 -4.43 23.21
N ILE A 78 2.12 -3.52 23.77
CA ILE A 78 2.56 -2.24 24.29
C ILE A 78 2.68 -2.38 25.81
N ILE A 79 3.93 -2.45 26.30
CA ILE A 79 4.24 -2.58 27.73
C ILE A 79 4.45 -1.19 28.35
N ASP A 80 5.20 -0.34 27.67
CA ASP A 80 5.47 1.05 28.02
C ASP A 80 4.83 1.96 26.95
N GLU A 81 3.75 2.61 27.35
CA GLU A 81 2.97 3.44 26.45
C GLU A 81 3.75 4.65 25.95
N ASN A 82 4.51 5.33 26.82
CA ASN A 82 5.30 6.50 26.44
C ASN A 82 6.39 6.10 25.45
N LYS A 83 7.11 5.02 25.75
CA LYS A 83 8.14 4.50 24.85
C LYS A 83 7.57 4.09 23.50
N TYR A 84 6.39 3.49 23.47
CA TYR A 84 5.71 3.16 22.23
C TYR A 84 5.34 4.42 21.44
N LEU A 85 4.73 5.41 22.08
CA LEU A 85 4.34 6.66 21.42
C LEU A 85 5.54 7.42 20.85
N ASP A 86 6.65 7.43 21.57
CA ASP A 86 7.91 8.03 21.10
C ASP A 86 8.54 7.24 19.93
N SER A 87 8.21 5.96 19.78
CA SER A 87 8.72 5.11 18.69
C SER A 87 7.89 5.18 17.40
N ILE A 88 6.73 5.85 17.42
CA ILE A 88 5.88 5.99 16.26
C ILE A 88 6.57 6.83 15.19
N THR A 89 6.76 6.23 14.02
CA THR A 89 7.36 6.83 12.84
C THR A 89 6.39 6.72 11.64
N GLU A 90 6.93 6.53 10.46
CA GLU A 90 6.12 6.35 9.26
C GLU A 90 5.52 4.93 9.20
N ARG A 91 4.40 4.81 8.50
CA ARG A 91 3.70 3.52 8.32
C ARG A 91 4.52 2.45 7.59
N GLN A 92 5.62 2.83 6.96
CA GLN A 92 6.56 1.91 6.31
C GLN A 92 7.56 1.29 7.30
N ASP A 93 7.56 1.76 8.53
CA ASP A 93 8.41 1.23 9.58
C ASP A 93 7.62 0.25 10.47
N LEU A 94 8.21 -0.90 10.77
CA LEU A 94 7.64 -1.85 11.72
C LEU A 94 7.96 -1.38 13.14
N CYS A 95 7.11 -0.49 13.67
CA CYS A 95 7.25 0.04 15.04
C CYS A 95 6.78 -0.96 16.10
N LEU A 96 5.82 -1.80 15.77
CA LEU A 96 5.27 -2.82 16.66
C LEU A 96 4.90 -4.06 15.86
N ASN A 97 5.52 -5.19 16.20
CA ASN A 97 5.15 -6.48 15.66
C ASN A 97 4.16 -7.17 16.61
N MET A 98 2.96 -7.43 16.14
CA MET A 98 1.96 -8.18 16.92
C MET A 98 1.74 -9.59 16.39
N THR A 99 2.50 -10.02 15.39
CA THR A 99 2.44 -11.39 14.86
C THR A 99 3.23 -12.35 15.75
N GLU A 100 3.08 -13.65 15.53
CA GLU A 100 3.90 -14.68 16.16
C GLU A 100 5.28 -14.86 15.47
N MET A 101 5.54 -14.14 14.36
CA MET A 101 6.81 -14.17 13.64
C MET A 101 7.81 -13.18 14.23
N SER A 102 9.11 -13.42 14.04
CA SER A 102 10.12 -12.40 14.36
C SER A 102 10.03 -11.19 13.43
N ASP A 103 10.52 -10.05 13.88
CA ASP A 103 10.58 -8.81 13.09
C ASP A 103 11.29 -9.01 11.75
N GLU A 104 12.42 -9.71 11.78
CA GLU A 104 13.20 -10.02 10.58
C GLU A 104 12.39 -10.86 9.60
N LYS A 105 11.64 -11.85 10.12
CA LYS A 105 10.80 -12.71 9.27
C LYS A 105 9.67 -11.93 8.61
N VAL A 106 8.98 -11.07 9.36
CA VAL A 106 7.92 -10.20 8.83
C VAL A 106 8.49 -9.28 7.74
N ARG A 107 9.60 -8.59 8.03
CA ARG A 107 10.26 -7.69 7.07
C ARG A 107 10.72 -8.42 5.81
N SER A 108 11.32 -9.61 5.95
CA SER A 108 11.77 -10.43 4.81
C SER A 108 10.62 -10.83 3.91
N LEU A 109 9.54 -11.39 4.48
CA LEU A 109 8.38 -11.83 3.71
C LEU A 109 7.74 -10.68 2.92
N ILE A 110 7.63 -9.51 3.54
CA ILE A 110 7.03 -8.34 2.87
C ILE A 110 7.97 -7.79 1.79
N ALA A 111 9.28 -7.74 2.05
CA ALA A 111 10.26 -7.30 1.06
C ALA A 111 10.34 -8.26 -0.15
N GLU A 112 10.29 -9.57 0.11
CA GLU A 112 10.28 -10.62 -0.92
C GLU A 112 9.01 -10.53 -1.77
N GLY A 113 7.83 -10.43 -1.14
CA GLY A 113 6.56 -10.30 -1.85
C GLY A 113 6.47 -9.02 -2.67
N ALA A 114 6.96 -7.90 -2.14
CA ALA A 114 7.02 -6.62 -2.87
C ALA A 114 7.98 -6.70 -4.07
N ALA A 115 9.14 -7.35 -3.92
CA ALA A 115 10.11 -7.54 -4.99
C ALA A 115 9.53 -8.44 -6.11
N GLU A 116 8.92 -9.56 -5.74
CA GLU A 116 8.27 -10.47 -6.68
C GLU A 116 7.14 -9.78 -7.46
N LEU A 117 6.31 -9.00 -6.76
CA LEU A 117 5.22 -8.25 -7.39
C LEU A 117 5.75 -7.18 -8.35
N ASN A 118 6.80 -6.45 -7.95
CA ASN A 118 7.47 -5.46 -8.80
C ASN A 118 8.01 -6.09 -10.09
N GLU A 119 8.62 -7.26 -9.99
CA GLU A 119 9.14 -8.01 -11.14
C GLU A 119 8.02 -8.50 -12.04
N LYS A 120 7.04 -9.22 -11.49
CA LYS A 120 5.93 -9.82 -12.27
C LYS A 120 5.03 -8.77 -12.94
N LEU A 121 4.83 -7.63 -12.31
CA LEU A 121 4.08 -6.51 -12.89
C LEU A 121 4.94 -5.60 -13.77
N ASN A 122 6.26 -5.85 -13.85
CA ASN A 122 7.22 -5.05 -14.63
C ASN A 122 7.16 -3.55 -14.29
N ILE A 123 7.13 -3.22 -12.97
CA ILE A 123 7.03 -1.83 -12.50
C ILE A 123 8.37 -1.11 -12.64
N GLY A 124 9.49 -1.81 -12.39
CA GLY A 124 10.84 -1.24 -12.49
C GLY A 124 11.28 -0.44 -11.27
N LEU A 125 10.69 -0.66 -10.10
CA LEU A 125 11.12 -0.01 -8.85
C LEU A 125 12.46 -0.52 -8.39
N LYS A 126 13.29 0.40 -7.88
CA LYS A 126 14.54 0.05 -7.19
C LYS A 126 14.23 -0.56 -5.83
N LYS A 127 15.11 -1.46 -5.34
CA LYS A 127 14.95 -2.16 -4.07
C LYS A 127 14.63 -1.23 -2.90
N ASP A 128 15.30 -0.11 -2.81
CA ASP A 128 15.13 0.86 -1.70
C ASP A 128 13.80 1.61 -1.75
N ASN A 129 13.07 1.52 -2.85
CA ASN A 129 11.79 2.20 -3.07
C ASN A 129 10.58 1.27 -2.99
N LEU A 130 10.77 -0.05 -2.84
CA LEU A 130 9.67 -1.01 -2.86
C LEU A 130 8.58 -0.72 -1.82
N LEU A 131 8.97 -0.38 -0.60
CA LEU A 131 8.02 -0.08 0.48
C LEU A 131 7.65 1.40 0.57
N LYS A 132 8.51 2.30 0.08
CA LYS A 132 8.34 3.77 0.18
C LYS A 132 7.56 4.38 -0.97
N THR A 133 7.11 3.56 -1.88
CA THR A 133 6.42 3.98 -3.10
C THR A 133 4.92 3.91 -2.91
N GLY A 134 4.20 4.88 -3.50
CA GLY A 134 2.74 4.81 -3.63
C GLY A 134 2.29 3.66 -4.55
N GLY A 135 1.00 3.39 -4.57
CA GLY A 135 0.45 2.32 -5.40
C GLY A 135 0.59 2.59 -6.91
N TYR A 136 0.77 1.52 -7.67
CA TYR A 136 0.74 1.52 -9.15
C TYR A 136 -0.25 0.49 -9.64
N ASN A 137 -0.85 0.75 -10.79
CA ASN A 137 -1.66 -0.24 -11.48
C ASN A 137 -1.32 -0.29 -12.99
N LYS A 138 -1.95 -1.21 -13.74
CA LYS A 138 -1.69 -1.38 -15.16
C LYS A 138 -1.94 -0.13 -16.01
N HIS A 139 -2.82 0.76 -15.57
CA HIS A 139 -3.11 2.01 -16.29
C HIS A 139 -2.02 3.05 -16.06
N THR A 140 -1.51 3.16 -14.84
CA THR A 140 -0.40 4.06 -14.50
C THR A 140 0.88 3.71 -15.25
N GLN A 141 1.13 2.44 -15.52
CA GLN A 141 2.33 1.98 -16.24
C GLN A 141 2.36 2.40 -17.72
N LYS A 142 1.19 2.53 -18.35
CA LYS A 142 1.08 2.86 -19.77
C LYS A 142 1.06 4.36 -20.06
N LYS A 143 0.88 5.21 -19.03
CA LYS A 143 0.76 6.66 -19.20
C LYS A 143 2.12 7.32 -18.96
N LYS A 144 2.69 7.97 -20.01
CA LYS A 144 3.82 8.88 -19.84
C LYS A 144 3.30 10.12 -19.10
N LEU A 145 3.79 10.33 -17.89
CA LEU A 145 3.50 11.55 -17.14
C LEU A 145 4.26 12.72 -17.79
N LYS A 146 3.56 13.74 -18.22
CA LYS A 146 4.15 15.02 -18.64
C LYS A 146 4.24 15.94 -17.43
N LYS A 147 5.40 16.57 -17.26
CA LYS A 147 5.60 17.60 -16.25
C LYS A 147 5.33 18.96 -16.90
N PHE A 148 4.38 19.66 -16.37
CA PHE A 148 4.06 21.02 -16.81
C PHE A 148 4.56 22.03 -15.78
N LYS A 149 5.12 23.13 -16.28
CA LYS A 149 5.49 24.28 -15.47
C LYS A 149 4.53 25.41 -15.76
N ARG A 150 4.14 26.15 -14.75
CA ARG A 150 3.47 27.43 -14.91
C ARG A 150 4.44 28.46 -15.48
N GLU A 151 3.92 29.56 -16.00
CA GLU A 151 4.71 30.69 -16.46
C GLU A 151 5.61 31.30 -15.38
N ASP A 152 5.20 31.14 -14.09
CA ASP A 152 6.00 31.52 -12.91
C ASP A 152 7.08 30.51 -12.53
N ASN A 153 7.32 29.47 -13.33
CA ASN A 153 8.26 28.37 -13.09
C ASN A 153 7.89 27.42 -11.93
N SER A 154 6.73 27.55 -11.29
CA SER A 154 6.27 26.59 -10.30
C SER A 154 5.82 25.28 -10.95
N LEU A 155 6.13 24.15 -10.31
CA LEU A 155 5.69 22.82 -10.78
C LEU A 155 4.22 22.64 -10.40
N ILE A 156 3.33 22.54 -11.40
CA ILE A 156 1.90 22.46 -11.11
C ILE A 156 1.47 21.08 -10.68
N LEU A 157 1.71 20.08 -11.50
CA LEU A 157 1.24 18.70 -11.30
C LEU A 157 1.85 17.79 -12.37
N ASN A 158 1.79 16.49 -12.14
CA ASN A 158 2.03 15.50 -13.17
C ASN A 158 0.69 15.05 -13.74
N TYR A 159 0.36 15.47 -14.94
CA TYR A 159 -0.83 15.03 -15.66
C TYR A 159 -0.52 13.87 -16.61
N THR A 160 -1.50 13.03 -16.84
CA THR A 160 -1.48 12.11 -17.98
C THR A 160 -1.87 12.87 -19.26
N GLU A 161 -1.46 12.37 -20.44
CA GLU A 161 -1.85 13.00 -21.71
C GLU A 161 -3.36 13.17 -21.86
N ALA A 162 -4.14 12.20 -21.36
CA ALA A 162 -5.60 12.25 -21.43
C ALA A 162 -6.22 13.37 -20.56
N GLU A 163 -5.65 13.63 -19.38
CA GLU A 163 -6.10 14.72 -18.51
C GLU A 163 -5.78 16.09 -19.09
N PHE A 164 -4.66 16.19 -19.81
CA PHE A 164 -4.25 17.43 -20.46
C PHE A 164 -5.14 17.79 -21.67
N GLU A 165 -5.54 16.79 -22.47
CA GLU A 165 -6.45 17.02 -23.62
C GLU A 165 -7.85 17.48 -23.17
N VAL A 166 -8.33 17.00 -22.00
CA VAL A 166 -9.59 17.44 -21.42
C VAL A 166 -9.54 18.91 -20.97
N GLU A 167 -8.41 19.35 -20.38
CA GLU A 167 -8.27 20.76 -19.97
C GLU A 167 -8.15 21.72 -21.16
N LEU A 168 -7.50 21.32 -22.26
CA LEU A 168 -7.39 22.13 -23.48
C LEU A 168 -8.70 22.20 -24.28
N GLY A 169 -9.56 21.21 -24.15
CA GLY A 169 -10.86 21.17 -24.82
C GLY A 169 -12.00 21.93 -24.12
N ALA A 170 -11.72 22.48 -22.93
CA ALA A 170 -12.69 23.22 -22.11
C ALA A 170 -12.57 24.75 -22.24
N ASN A 171 -11.76 25.28 -23.17
CA ASN A 171 -11.61 26.71 -23.48
C ASN A 171 -12.28 27.09 -24.79
#